data_567543cea5f9b4b742fedc453a825721
#
_entry.id   567543cea5f9b4b742fedc453a825721
#
_cell.length_a   1.000
_cell.length_b   1.000
_cell.length_c   1.000
_cell.angle_alpha   90.00
_cell.angle_beta   90.00
_cell.angle_gamma   90.00
#
_symmetry.space_group_name_H-M   'P 1'
#
loop_
_entity.id
_entity.type
_entity.pdbx_description
1 polymer ?
#
loop_
_entity_poly.entity_id
_entity_poly.type
_entity_poly.pdbx_seq_one_letter_code
_entity_poly.pdbx_strand_id
1 'polypeptide(L)'
;MGFKSLPEVFGNAFSRAFRTGLRPMALGRGIGRLLDKERTTDVRGHTIVPNHLIFALSEKDRARFTQVEETLRRQLIETAHEYARAKVYGFTGPLSIDFATNPRFRTGRFELSGDFREAPIGDTAVLVTSEGLRVEITTPQILGRNDDCGVVLGGSNVSRHHAEIRADQHGLFIVDLGSTNGTLVGGVAIGTHRLLHGDIITVGDHHLRVEVV
;
A
#
# COMPACT_ATOMS: atom_id res chain seq x y z
N MET A 1 -6.34 -1.27 -19.38
CA MET A 1 -7.06 -0.62 -18.27
C MET A 1 -6.56 0.81 -18.15
N GLY A 2 -7.45 1.79 -18.35
CA GLY A 2 -7.07 3.20 -18.32
C GLY A 2 -6.88 3.66 -16.87
N PHE A 3 -5.81 4.39 -16.62
CA PHE A 3 -5.67 5.16 -15.39
C PHE A 3 -6.90 6.07 -15.28
N LYS A 4 -7.66 5.93 -14.20
CA LYS A 4 -8.73 6.89 -13.90
C LYS A 4 -8.12 8.29 -13.91
N SER A 5 -8.75 9.19 -14.64
CA SER A 5 -8.37 10.60 -14.63
C SER A 5 -8.33 11.10 -13.20
N LEU A 6 -7.21 11.71 -12.82
CA LEU A 6 -7.07 12.39 -11.52
C LEU A 6 -8.29 13.30 -11.32
N PRO A 7 -8.96 13.25 -10.15
CA PRO A 7 -10.18 14.01 -9.92
C PRO A 7 -9.94 15.52 -10.09
N GLU A 8 -10.91 16.23 -10.64
CA GLU A 8 -10.91 17.68 -10.89
C GLU A 8 -10.88 18.57 -9.62
N VAL A 9 -10.62 17.98 -8.46
CA VAL A 9 -10.65 18.65 -7.15
C VAL A 9 -9.40 19.50 -6.86
N PHE A 10 -8.50 19.64 -7.86
CA PHE A 10 -7.24 20.34 -7.62
C PHE A 10 -7.34 21.84 -7.84
N GLY A 11 -7.16 22.58 -6.74
CA GLY A 11 -7.11 24.04 -6.75
C GLY A 11 -6.04 24.61 -7.68
N ASN A 12 -6.09 25.92 -7.89
CA ASN A 12 -5.22 26.71 -8.79
C ASN A 12 -3.71 26.45 -8.61
N ALA A 13 -3.25 26.05 -7.42
CA ALA A 13 -1.84 25.75 -7.15
C ALA A 13 -1.37 24.48 -7.87
N PHE A 14 -2.19 23.41 -7.86
CA PHE A 14 -1.88 22.16 -8.55
C PHE A 14 -1.85 22.35 -10.07
N SER A 15 -2.88 23.01 -10.62
CA SER A 15 -2.93 23.33 -12.06
C SER A 15 -1.74 24.18 -12.49
N ARG A 16 -1.28 25.11 -11.65
CA ARG A 16 -0.12 25.97 -11.93
C ARG A 16 1.19 25.19 -11.89
N ALA A 17 1.37 24.25 -10.95
CA ALA A 17 2.57 23.42 -10.83
C ALA A 17 2.81 22.57 -12.08
N PHE A 18 1.74 22.14 -12.76
CA PHE A 18 1.81 21.26 -13.93
C PHE A 18 1.56 21.93 -15.29
N ARG A 19 1.47 23.27 -15.33
CA ARG A 19 1.20 24.01 -16.60
C ARG A 19 2.28 23.85 -17.66
N THR A 20 3.52 23.67 -17.27
CA THR A 20 4.67 23.50 -18.18
C THR A 20 5.64 22.50 -17.59
N GLY A 21 5.91 21.40 -18.29
CA GLY A 21 6.88 20.39 -17.86
C GLY A 21 6.27 19.03 -17.58
N LEU A 22 6.48 18.50 -16.39
CA LEU A 22 6.02 17.17 -16.00
C LEU A 22 4.50 17.13 -15.83
N ARG A 23 3.89 16.08 -16.36
CA ARG A 23 2.47 15.81 -16.20
C ARG A 23 2.27 14.74 -15.11
N PRO A 24 1.29 14.88 -14.19
CA PRO A 24 1.02 13.89 -13.14
C PRO A 24 0.84 12.47 -13.70
N MET A 25 0.12 12.34 -14.83
CA MET A 25 -0.06 11.05 -15.50
C MET A 25 1.25 10.42 -15.98
N ALA A 26 2.28 11.21 -16.30
CA ALA A 26 3.58 10.67 -16.68
C ALA A 26 4.32 10.07 -15.48
N LEU A 27 4.19 10.69 -14.29
CA LEU A 27 4.73 10.18 -13.04
C LEU A 27 4.04 8.86 -12.66
N GLY A 28 2.71 8.82 -12.68
CA GLY A 28 1.95 7.58 -12.40
C GLY A 28 2.29 6.43 -13.34
N ARG A 29 2.40 6.69 -14.68
CA ARG A 29 2.86 5.68 -15.63
C ARG A 29 4.30 5.25 -15.39
N GLY A 30 5.14 6.16 -14.85
CA GLY A 30 6.49 5.85 -14.43
C GLY A 30 6.49 4.78 -13.34
N ILE A 31 5.63 4.94 -12.32
CA ILE A 31 5.49 3.98 -11.22
C ILE A 31 5.13 2.60 -11.78
N GLY A 32 4.08 2.46 -12.57
CA GLY A 32 3.70 1.16 -13.12
C GLY A 32 4.84 0.47 -13.86
N ARG A 33 5.58 1.20 -14.71
CA ARG A 33 6.74 0.65 -15.42
C ARG A 33 7.88 0.23 -14.50
N LEU A 34 8.14 1.01 -13.44
CA LEU A 34 9.15 0.66 -12.46
C LEU A 34 8.76 -0.61 -11.71
N LEU A 35 7.54 -0.68 -11.20
CA LEU A 35 7.06 -1.84 -10.45
C LEU A 35 7.09 -3.11 -11.32
N ASP A 36 6.69 -3.02 -12.60
CA ASP A 36 6.78 -4.15 -13.52
C ASP A 36 8.23 -4.59 -13.81
N LYS A 37 9.15 -3.64 -13.89
CA LYS A 37 10.57 -3.91 -14.19
C LYS A 37 11.31 -4.49 -12.99
N GLU A 38 11.09 -3.92 -11.81
CA GLU A 38 11.85 -4.24 -10.59
C GLU A 38 11.15 -5.30 -9.71
N ARG A 39 10.03 -5.90 -10.20
CA ARG A 39 9.36 -6.96 -9.45
C ARG A 39 10.30 -8.16 -9.24
N THR A 40 10.21 -8.76 -8.08
CA THR A 40 10.88 -10.00 -7.75
C THR A 40 9.92 -10.97 -7.07
N THR A 41 10.37 -12.16 -6.74
CA THR A 41 9.54 -13.16 -6.06
C THR A 41 10.16 -13.43 -4.69
N ASP A 42 9.34 -13.42 -3.66
CA ASP A 42 9.76 -13.82 -2.33
C ASP A 42 9.97 -15.34 -2.22
N VAL A 43 10.49 -15.80 -1.09
CA VAL A 43 10.77 -17.23 -0.84
C VAL A 43 9.52 -18.13 -0.85
N ARG A 44 8.32 -17.54 -0.84
CA ARG A 44 7.02 -18.23 -0.87
C ARG A 44 6.33 -18.17 -2.22
N GLY A 45 6.95 -17.53 -3.21
CA GLY A 45 6.41 -17.38 -4.54
C GLY A 45 5.51 -16.16 -4.76
N HIS A 46 5.39 -15.25 -3.78
CA HIS A 46 4.64 -14.01 -3.97
C HIS A 46 5.47 -13.00 -4.77
N THR A 47 4.81 -12.32 -5.69
CA THR A 47 5.46 -11.21 -6.42
C THR A 47 5.49 -9.98 -5.54
N ILE A 48 6.67 -9.49 -5.24
CA ILE A 48 6.91 -8.27 -4.47
C ILE A 48 7.56 -7.19 -5.34
N VAL A 49 7.32 -5.94 -4.99
CA VAL A 49 7.82 -4.77 -5.71
C VAL A 49 8.47 -3.76 -4.74
N PRO A 50 9.35 -2.87 -5.24
CA PRO A 50 9.96 -1.83 -4.42
C PRO A 50 8.92 -0.98 -3.68
N ASN A 51 9.18 -0.68 -2.42
CA ASN A 51 8.32 0.12 -1.54
C ASN A 51 8.92 1.47 -1.13
N HIS A 52 10.10 1.80 -1.61
CA HIS A 52 10.68 3.14 -1.50
C HIS A 52 11.00 3.66 -2.91
N LEU A 53 10.28 4.66 -3.36
CA LEU A 53 10.39 5.21 -4.71
C LEU A 53 10.98 6.62 -4.64
N ILE A 54 11.95 6.91 -5.53
CA ILE A 54 12.61 8.22 -5.56
C ILE A 54 12.46 8.81 -6.96
N PHE A 55 11.77 9.95 -7.05
CA PHE A 55 11.69 10.76 -8.25
C PHE A 55 12.80 11.80 -8.28
N ALA A 56 13.80 11.63 -9.14
CA ALA A 56 14.79 12.64 -9.42
C ALA A 56 14.23 13.63 -10.47
N LEU A 57 14.17 14.91 -10.13
CA LEU A 57 13.56 15.98 -10.92
C LEU A 57 14.57 17.07 -11.21
N SER A 58 14.29 17.92 -12.24
CA SER A 58 15.03 19.16 -12.42
C SER A 58 14.79 20.13 -11.25
N GLU A 59 15.72 21.04 -10.98
CA GLU A 59 15.55 22.07 -9.95
C GLU A 59 14.27 22.90 -10.16
N LYS A 60 13.96 23.23 -11.42
CA LYS A 60 12.76 24.01 -11.77
C LYS A 60 11.46 23.25 -11.50
N ASP A 61 11.42 21.96 -11.81
CA ASP A 61 10.23 21.14 -11.55
C ASP A 61 10.10 20.89 -10.05
N ARG A 62 11.20 20.63 -9.34
CA ARG A 62 11.22 20.45 -7.90
C ARG A 62 10.68 21.67 -7.16
N ALA A 63 11.16 22.88 -7.52
CA ALA A 63 10.69 24.13 -6.94
C ALA A 63 9.19 24.38 -7.18
N ARG A 64 8.65 23.97 -8.33
CA ARG A 64 7.21 24.10 -8.62
C ARG A 64 6.35 23.17 -7.79
N PHE A 65 6.86 22.00 -7.44
CA PHE A 65 6.10 21.02 -6.67
C PHE A 65 6.10 21.29 -5.18
N THR A 66 6.99 22.15 -4.65
CA THR A 66 7.13 22.38 -3.22
C THR A 66 5.81 22.68 -2.51
N GLN A 67 4.92 23.49 -3.13
CA GLN A 67 3.63 23.85 -2.51
C GLN A 67 2.57 22.73 -2.59
N VAL A 68 2.74 21.76 -3.47
CA VAL A 68 1.78 20.67 -3.70
C VAL A 68 2.38 19.29 -3.46
N GLU A 69 3.61 19.25 -2.95
CA GLU A 69 4.40 18.04 -2.81
C GLU A 69 3.70 16.97 -2.01
N GLU A 70 3.14 17.32 -0.86
CA GLU A 70 2.47 16.35 0.01
C GLU A 70 1.20 15.79 -0.65
N THR A 71 0.44 16.63 -1.34
CA THR A 71 -0.72 16.18 -2.11
C THR A 71 -0.31 15.27 -3.26
N LEU A 72 0.76 15.63 -3.98
CA LEU A 72 1.30 14.83 -5.07
C LEU A 72 1.82 13.48 -4.56
N ARG A 73 2.58 13.48 -3.46
CA ARG A 73 3.10 12.28 -2.81
C ARG A 73 1.98 11.31 -2.47
N ARG A 74 0.96 11.78 -1.77
CA ARG A 74 -0.20 10.96 -1.39
C ARG A 74 -0.88 10.32 -2.60
N GLN A 75 -1.07 11.07 -3.68
CA GLN A 75 -1.71 10.55 -4.90
C GLN A 75 -0.85 9.54 -5.65
N LEU A 76 0.46 9.77 -5.69
CA LEU A 76 1.37 8.81 -6.30
C LEU A 76 1.44 7.52 -5.49
N ILE A 77 1.38 7.61 -4.15
CA ILE A 77 1.27 6.45 -3.26
C ILE A 77 -0.02 5.69 -3.56
N GLU A 78 -1.17 6.38 -3.65
CA GLU A 78 -2.44 5.76 -4.00
C GLU A 78 -2.41 5.09 -5.38
N THR A 79 -1.85 5.77 -6.38
CA THR A 79 -1.66 5.21 -7.73
C THR A 79 -0.80 3.94 -7.71
N ALA A 80 0.26 3.93 -6.91
CA ALA A 80 1.12 2.75 -6.78
C ALA A 80 0.40 1.58 -6.12
N HIS A 81 -0.39 1.84 -5.05
CA HIS A 81 -1.23 0.81 -4.41
C HIS A 81 -2.29 0.26 -5.35
N GLU A 82 -3.00 1.13 -6.10
CA GLU A 82 -3.99 0.68 -7.09
C GLU A 82 -3.34 -0.21 -8.18
N TYR A 83 -2.17 0.20 -8.67
CA TYR A 83 -1.44 -0.57 -9.67
C TYR A 83 -0.98 -1.92 -9.15
N ALA A 84 -0.36 -1.94 -7.97
CA ALA A 84 0.12 -3.15 -7.32
C ALA A 84 -1.04 -4.12 -7.05
N ARG A 85 -2.18 -3.62 -6.55
CA ARG A 85 -3.39 -4.40 -6.32
C ARG A 85 -3.93 -5.03 -7.60
N ALA A 86 -4.00 -4.26 -8.69
CA ALA A 86 -4.48 -4.75 -9.99
C ALA A 86 -3.57 -5.84 -10.59
N LYS A 87 -2.30 -5.88 -10.19
CA LYS A 87 -1.28 -6.84 -10.65
C LYS A 87 -1.01 -7.97 -9.64
N VAL A 88 -1.65 -7.91 -8.47
CA VAL A 88 -1.39 -8.84 -7.36
C VAL A 88 0.07 -8.76 -6.90
N TYR A 89 0.63 -7.55 -6.83
CA TYR A 89 1.96 -7.28 -6.30
C TYR A 89 1.85 -6.89 -4.82
N GLY A 90 2.76 -7.41 -3.98
CA GLY A 90 2.90 -7.04 -2.58
C GLY A 90 4.05 -6.05 -2.36
N PHE A 91 3.95 -5.27 -1.27
CA PHE A 91 5.04 -4.45 -0.77
C PHE A 91 5.60 -5.08 0.51
N THR A 92 6.93 -5.05 0.68
CA THR A 92 7.59 -5.61 1.88
C THR A 92 7.47 -4.71 3.12
N GLY A 93 6.88 -3.53 2.96
CA GLY A 93 6.69 -2.55 4.03
C GLY A 93 5.91 -1.33 3.53
N PRO A 94 5.78 -0.28 4.36
CA PRO A 94 5.10 0.95 3.98
C PRO A 94 5.67 1.52 2.68
N LEU A 95 4.78 1.92 1.75
CA LEU A 95 5.21 2.59 0.53
C LEU A 95 5.56 4.04 0.83
N SER A 96 6.77 4.44 0.48
CA SER A 96 7.27 5.82 0.59
C SER A 96 7.70 6.36 -0.76
N ILE A 97 7.47 7.66 -0.97
CA ILE A 97 7.87 8.35 -2.20
C ILE A 97 8.62 9.62 -1.81
N ASP A 98 9.84 9.75 -2.33
CA ASP A 98 10.68 10.91 -2.15
C ASP A 98 10.95 11.63 -3.46
N PHE A 99 11.23 12.92 -3.38
CA PHE A 99 11.60 13.77 -4.50
C PHE A 99 13.02 14.31 -4.31
N ALA A 100 13.92 13.91 -5.18
CA ALA A 100 15.30 14.38 -5.24
C ALA A 100 15.48 15.40 -6.38
N THR A 101 16.49 16.24 -6.26
CA THR A 101 16.87 17.18 -7.32
C THR A 101 18.07 16.63 -8.11
N ASN A 102 17.96 16.62 -9.43
CA ASN A 102 19.09 16.36 -10.32
C ASN A 102 19.36 17.61 -11.19
N PRO A 103 20.44 18.37 -10.91
CA PRO A 103 20.74 19.62 -11.63
C PRO A 103 21.05 19.42 -13.10
N ARG A 104 21.37 18.20 -13.53
CA ARG A 104 21.64 17.86 -14.93
C ARG A 104 20.35 17.65 -15.75
N PHE A 105 19.19 17.58 -15.08
CA PHE A 105 17.94 17.36 -15.79
C PHE A 105 17.36 18.66 -16.32
N ARG A 106 16.86 18.58 -17.54
CA ARG A 106 16.04 19.63 -18.13
C ARG A 106 14.62 19.56 -17.57
N THR A 107 13.96 20.70 -17.51
CA THR A 107 12.53 20.80 -17.13
C THR A 107 11.69 19.81 -17.95
N GLY A 108 10.80 19.09 -17.29
CA GLY A 108 9.96 18.06 -17.90
C GLY A 108 10.58 16.66 -17.95
N ARG A 109 11.83 16.50 -17.53
CA ARG A 109 12.50 15.19 -17.42
C ARG A 109 12.50 14.73 -15.97
N PHE A 110 12.24 13.46 -15.77
CA PHE A 110 12.43 12.80 -14.49
C PHE A 110 13.04 11.41 -14.67
N GLU A 111 13.63 10.92 -13.61
CA GLU A 111 14.04 9.54 -13.45
C GLU A 111 13.37 8.98 -12.20
N LEU A 112 13.00 7.73 -12.23
CA LEU A 112 12.38 7.05 -11.12
C LEU A 112 13.20 5.81 -10.80
N SER A 113 13.64 5.70 -9.56
CA SER A 113 14.27 4.52 -8.98
C SER A 113 13.43 3.97 -7.85
N GLY A 114 13.63 2.71 -7.52
CA GLY A 114 12.93 2.05 -6.43
C GLY A 114 13.87 1.14 -5.65
N ASP A 115 13.71 1.12 -4.34
CA ASP A 115 14.44 0.25 -3.44
C ASP A 115 13.46 -0.61 -2.63
N PHE A 116 13.90 -1.82 -2.28
CA PHE A 116 13.21 -2.66 -1.31
C PHE A 116 13.68 -2.27 0.08
N ARG A 117 12.78 -1.70 0.88
CA ARG A 117 13.03 -1.47 2.30
C ARG A 117 12.21 -2.47 3.09
N GLU A 118 12.90 -3.24 3.90
CA GLU A 118 12.19 -4.03 4.90
C GLU A 118 11.51 -3.06 5.87
N ALA A 119 10.23 -3.32 6.17
CA ALA A 119 9.64 -2.69 7.33
C ALA A 119 10.51 -3.07 8.52
N PRO A 120 10.80 -2.14 9.45
CA PRO A 120 11.28 -2.57 10.75
C PRO A 120 10.36 -3.71 11.19
N ILE A 121 10.91 -4.79 11.69
CA ILE A 121 10.11 -5.87 12.28
C ILE A 121 9.46 -5.24 13.51
N GLY A 122 8.38 -4.49 13.26
CA GLY A 122 7.55 -3.90 14.29
C GLY A 122 6.44 -4.90 14.54
N ASP A 123 6.26 -5.26 15.80
CA ASP A 123 5.14 -6.08 16.27
C ASP A 123 3.80 -5.33 16.11
N THR A 124 3.79 -4.21 15.40
CA THR A 124 2.65 -3.29 15.32
C THR A 124 2.20 -3.12 13.87
N ALA A 125 0.95 -3.43 13.64
CA ALA A 125 0.25 -3.12 12.40
C ALA A 125 -1.04 -2.35 12.72
N VAL A 126 -1.57 -1.67 11.73
CA VAL A 126 -2.88 -1.04 11.81
C VAL A 126 -3.80 -1.71 10.80
N LEU A 127 -4.93 -2.21 11.26
CA LEU A 127 -6.03 -2.60 10.36
C LEU A 127 -6.92 -1.40 10.13
N VAL A 128 -7.18 -1.11 8.86
CA VAL A 128 -8.08 -0.04 8.46
C VAL A 128 -9.33 -0.66 7.86
N THR A 129 -10.48 -0.42 8.50
CA THR A 129 -11.77 -0.92 8.01
C THR A 129 -12.23 -0.15 6.77
N SER A 130 -13.23 -0.67 6.05
CA SER A 130 -13.88 0.03 4.93
C SER A 130 -14.48 1.38 5.32
N GLU A 131 -14.83 1.56 6.59
CA GLU A 131 -15.38 2.81 7.16
C GLU A 131 -14.27 3.79 7.58
N GLY A 132 -13.01 3.40 7.45
CA GLY A 132 -11.84 4.21 7.82
C GLY A 132 -11.45 4.14 9.30
N LEU A 133 -12.09 3.27 10.11
CA LEU A 133 -11.66 3.02 11.48
C LEU A 133 -10.29 2.34 11.47
N ARG A 134 -9.39 2.85 12.31
CA ARG A 134 -8.03 2.34 12.48
C ARG A 134 -7.91 1.56 13.77
N VAL A 135 -7.55 0.30 13.69
CA VAL A 135 -7.34 -0.58 14.83
C VAL A 135 -5.87 -0.96 14.89
N GLU A 136 -5.17 -0.51 15.92
CA GLU A 136 -3.78 -0.92 16.16
C GLU A 136 -3.75 -2.40 16.60
N ILE A 137 -2.87 -3.15 15.97
CA ILE A 137 -2.67 -4.57 16.23
C ILE A 137 -1.36 -4.76 16.99
N THR A 138 -1.48 -5.15 18.25
CA THR A 138 -0.39 -5.71 19.04
C THR A 138 -0.52 -7.23 19.00
N THR A 139 0.50 -7.93 18.55
CA THR A 139 0.45 -9.39 18.34
C THR A 139 0.79 -10.18 19.60
N PRO A 140 0.21 -11.37 19.80
CA PRO A 140 -0.82 -12.00 18.97
C PRO A 140 -2.22 -11.41 19.23
N GLN A 141 -3.08 -11.37 18.19
CA GLN A 141 -4.42 -10.84 18.30
C GLN A 141 -5.45 -11.64 17.49
N ILE A 142 -6.57 -11.98 18.10
CA ILE A 142 -7.64 -12.74 17.49
C ILE A 142 -8.68 -11.80 16.88
N LEU A 143 -9.12 -12.13 15.66
CA LEU A 143 -10.23 -11.52 14.96
C LEU A 143 -11.42 -12.49 15.03
N GLY A 144 -12.60 -11.99 15.37
CA GLY A 144 -13.80 -12.82 15.43
C GLY A 144 -15.02 -12.07 15.95
N ARG A 145 -16.15 -12.75 16.04
CA ARG A 145 -17.39 -12.11 16.49
C ARG A 145 -17.60 -12.11 18.00
N ASN A 146 -16.78 -12.84 18.76
CA ASN A 146 -16.87 -12.86 20.22
C ASN A 146 -16.26 -11.59 20.81
N ASP A 147 -16.80 -11.17 21.94
CA ASP A 147 -16.35 -9.96 22.65
C ASP A 147 -14.97 -10.13 23.31
N ASP A 148 -14.45 -11.36 23.41
CA ASP A 148 -13.10 -11.65 23.88
C ASP A 148 -12.03 -11.54 22.80
N CYS A 149 -12.43 -11.30 21.55
CA CYS A 149 -11.50 -11.03 20.45
C CYS A 149 -10.91 -9.63 20.57
N GLY A 150 -9.63 -9.49 20.24
CA GLY A 150 -9.00 -8.20 20.20
C GLY A 150 -9.50 -7.30 19.05
N VAL A 151 -9.99 -7.92 17.96
CA VAL A 151 -10.72 -7.24 16.89
C VAL A 151 -12.09 -7.89 16.76
N VAL A 152 -13.12 -7.24 17.32
CA VAL A 152 -14.50 -7.74 17.27
C VAL A 152 -15.11 -7.37 15.92
N LEU A 153 -15.49 -8.39 15.16
CA LEU A 153 -16.12 -8.27 13.85
C LEU A 153 -17.53 -8.86 13.91
N GLY A 154 -18.55 -8.05 13.80
CA GLY A 154 -19.96 -8.47 13.85
C GLY A 154 -20.35 -9.35 12.65
N GLY A 155 -21.54 -9.96 12.74
CA GLY A 155 -22.14 -10.71 11.64
C GLY A 155 -22.15 -12.23 11.82
N SER A 156 -23.19 -12.87 11.26
CA SER A 156 -23.39 -14.32 11.37
C SER A 156 -22.41 -15.15 10.54
N ASN A 157 -21.77 -14.53 9.56
CA ASN A 157 -20.77 -15.11 8.67
C ASN A 157 -19.32 -15.01 9.22
N VAL A 158 -19.15 -14.44 10.41
CA VAL A 158 -17.88 -14.41 11.15
C VAL A 158 -17.91 -15.47 12.25
N SER A 159 -16.90 -16.32 12.33
CA SER A 159 -16.74 -17.29 13.42
C SER A 159 -16.42 -16.60 14.75
N ARG A 160 -16.73 -17.25 15.89
CA ARG A 160 -16.45 -16.71 17.22
C ARG A 160 -14.99 -16.29 17.37
N HIS A 161 -14.06 -17.18 17.06
CA HIS A 161 -12.64 -16.93 16.85
C HIS A 161 -12.37 -17.32 15.40
N HIS A 162 -12.14 -16.34 14.52
CA HIS A 162 -12.11 -16.58 13.08
C HIS A 162 -10.69 -16.71 12.56
N ALA A 163 -9.84 -15.76 12.87
CA ALA A 163 -8.46 -15.71 12.47
C ALA A 163 -7.58 -15.12 13.57
N GLU A 164 -6.29 -15.39 13.53
CA GLU A 164 -5.29 -14.82 14.43
C GLU A 164 -4.25 -14.05 13.62
N ILE A 165 -3.92 -12.84 14.05
CA ILE A 165 -2.74 -12.12 13.59
C ILE A 165 -1.62 -12.31 14.61
N ARG A 166 -0.46 -12.75 14.15
CA ARG A 166 0.74 -12.96 14.95
C ARG A 166 1.99 -12.47 14.24
N ALA A 167 2.99 -12.02 15.01
CA ALA A 167 4.30 -11.69 14.51
C ALA A 167 5.31 -12.80 14.87
N ASP A 168 6.27 -13.02 13.99
CA ASP A 168 7.48 -13.79 14.26
C ASP A 168 8.70 -13.09 13.64
N GLN A 169 9.88 -13.71 13.74
CA GLN A 169 11.11 -13.17 13.14
C GLN A 169 11.07 -12.97 11.61
N HIS A 170 10.02 -13.47 10.94
CA HIS A 170 9.82 -13.35 9.50
C HIS A 170 8.73 -12.35 9.13
N GLY A 171 8.10 -11.72 10.11
CA GLY A 171 7.10 -10.68 9.94
C GLY A 171 5.73 -10.99 10.51
N LEU A 172 4.72 -10.30 10.01
CA LEU A 172 3.36 -10.40 10.45
C LEU A 172 2.61 -11.46 9.63
N PHE A 173 1.83 -12.30 10.29
CA PHE A 173 1.04 -13.37 9.67
C PHE A 173 -0.40 -13.34 10.11
N ILE A 174 -1.29 -13.73 9.21
CA ILE A 174 -2.67 -14.10 9.55
C ILE A 174 -2.85 -15.62 9.39
N VAL A 175 -3.52 -16.23 10.34
CA VAL A 175 -3.81 -17.66 10.39
C VAL A 175 -5.31 -17.82 10.53
N ASP A 176 -5.93 -18.56 9.63
CA ASP A 176 -7.33 -18.97 9.78
C ASP A 176 -7.43 -20.03 10.90
N LEU A 177 -8.33 -19.82 11.85
CA LEU A 177 -8.52 -20.71 13.02
C LEU A 177 -9.55 -21.82 12.76
N GLY A 178 -9.70 -22.27 11.52
CA GLY A 178 -10.72 -23.23 11.10
C GLY A 178 -12.10 -22.58 11.04
N SER A 179 -12.15 -21.38 10.52
CA SER A 179 -13.39 -20.61 10.39
C SER A 179 -14.39 -21.28 9.44
N THR A 180 -15.68 -21.02 9.64
CA THR A 180 -16.74 -21.65 8.84
C THR A 180 -16.72 -21.20 7.37
N ASN A 181 -16.43 -19.91 7.13
CA ASN A 181 -16.47 -19.32 5.78
C ASN A 181 -15.07 -19.05 5.19
N GLY A 182 -14.03 -19.29 5.97
CA GLY A 182 -12.64 -19.04 5.57
C GLY A 182 -12.24 -17.57 5.68
N THR A 183 -10.92 -17.36 5.76
CA THR A 183 -10.28 -16.06 5.68
C THR A 183 -9.69 -15.87 4.28
N LEU A 184 -9.89 -14.69 3.67
CA LEU A 184 -9.28 -14.39 2.38
C LEU A 184 -8.28 -13.23 2.52
N VAL A 185 -7.20 -13.28 1.72
CA VAL A 185 -6.28 -12.16 1.54
C VAL A 185 -6.18 -11.88 0.04
N GLY A 186 -6.46 -10.64 -0.35
CA GLY A 186 -6.53 -10.27 -1.77
C GLY A 186 -7.57 -11.06 -2.58
N GLY A 187 -8.62 -11.58 -1.93
CA GLY A 187 -9.66 -12.41 -2.54
C GLY A 187 -9.32 -13.90 -2.65
N VAL A 188 -8.15 -14.34 -2.15
CA VAL A 188 -7.72 -15.75 -2.16
C VAL A 188 -7.87 -16.33 -0.74
N ALA A 189 -8.51 -17.50 -0.63
CA ALA A 189 -8.66 -18.19 0.65
C ALA A 189 -7.32 -18.70 1.15
N ILE A 190 -7.06 -18.49 2.45
CA ILE A 190 -5.78 -18.83 3.09
C ILE A 190 -5.98 -19.68 4.34
N GLY A 191 -5.03 -20.57 4.63
CA GLY A 191 -4.88 -21.14 5.98
C GLY A 191 -3.90 -20.33 6.81
N THR A 192 -2.77 -19.93 6.22
CA THR A 192 -1.78 -19.01 6.78
C THR A 192 -1.24 -18.13 5.67
N HIS A 193 -1.11 -16.84 5.94
CA HIS A 193 -0.58 -15.88 4.97
C HIS A 193 0.30 -14.84 5.66
N ARG A 194 1.45 -14.52 5.06
CA ARG A 194 2.27 -13.39 5.51
C ARG A 194 1.62 -12.10 5.07
N LEU A 195 1.29 -11.25 6.02
CA LEU A 195 0.69 -9.94 5.75
C LEU A 195 1.73 -8.95 5.26
N LEU A 196 1.41 -8.29 4.17
CA LEU A 196 2.19 -7.20 3.61
C LEU A 196 1.40 -5.89 3.72
N HIS A 197 2.13 -4.78 3.71
CA HIS A 197 1.49 -3.46 3.69
C HIS A 197 0.60 -3.31 2.47
N GLY A 198 -0.66 -2.96 2.69
CA GLY A 198 -1.67 -2.82 1.64
C GLY A 198 -2.52 -4.06 1.36
N ASP A 199 -2.22 -5.20 1.98
CA ASP A 199 -3.06 -6.39 1.88
C ASP A 199 -4.49 -6.10 2.37
N ILE A 200 -5.46 -6.75 1.75
CA ILE A 200 -6.85 -6.69 2.17
C ILE A 200 -7.26 -8.05 2.69
N ILE A 201 -7.47 -8.12 3.99
CA ILE A 201 -8.03 -9.27 4.68
C ILE A 201 -9.55 -9.20 4.56
N THR A 202 -10.19 -10.31 4.16
CA THR A 202 -11.64 -10.44 4.16
C THR A 202 -12.06 -11.52 5.15
N VAL A 203 -12.89 -11.14 6.08
CA VAL A 203 -13.50 -12.01 7.12
C VAL A 203 -15.01 -11.76 7.10
N GLY A 204 -15.78 -12.72 6.60
CA GLY A 204 -17.20 -12.51 6.34
C GLY A 204 -17.41 -11.32 5.38
N ASP A 205 -18.19 -10.31 5.82
CA ASP A 205 -18.45 -9.09 5.04
C ASP A 205 -17.44 -7.96 5.33
N HIS A 206 -16.47 -8.19 6.23
CA HIS A 206 -15.49 -7.19 6.62
C HIS A 206 -14.26 -7.21 5.72
N HIS A 207 -13.86 -6.02 5.26
CA HIS A 207 -12.63 -5.80 4.51
C HIS A 207 -11.68 -4.93 5.33
N LEU A 208 -10.54 -5.49 5.70
CA LEU A 208 -9.55 -4.85 6.56
C LEU A 208 -8.26 -4.66 5.78
N ARG A 209 -7.86 -3.42 5.59
CA ARG A 209 -6.58 -3.13 4.94
C ARG A 209 -5.46 -3.12 5.97
N VAL A 210 -4.37 -3.81 5.67
CA VAL A 210 -3.17 -3.88 6.52
C VAL A 210 -2.28 -2.67 6.25
N GLU A 211 -1.93 -1.94 7.29
CA GLU A 211 -0.88 -0.93 7.27
C GLU A 211 0.20 -1.35 8.28
N VAL A 212 1.35 -1.82 7.80
CA VAL A 212 2.51 -2.12 8.66
C VAL A 212 3.19 -0.80 9.00
N VAL A 213 3.41 -0.55 10.29
CA VAL A 213 3.95 0.71 10.83
C VAL A 213 5.39 0.51 11.28
#